data_867aec352fa776931d7d710148f3a9ec
#
_entry.id   867aec352fa776931d7d710148f3a9ec
#
_cell.length_a   1.000
_cell.length_b   1.000
_cell.length_c   1.000
_cell.angle_alpha   90.00
_cell.angle_beta   90.00
_cell.angle_gamma   90.00
#
_symmetry.space_group_name_H-M   'P 1'
#
loop_
_entity.id
_entity.type
_entity.pdbx_description
1 polymer ?
#
loop_
_entity_poly.entity_id
_entity_poly.type
_entity_poly.pdbx_seq_one_letter_code
_entity_poly.pdbx_strand_id
1 'polypeptide(L)'
;MFASTWYFLLLLLVPLVAWRLFAPRRRSAVRFSSISLAKQLTPTLRQRMAWLPGALTIAAALAMIVGLAQPREGREQSVTESEGIAIELVVDRSGSMQALDFQVDGEHVDRLTAIKNVAGKFVAGGDKLKGRFSDLVGLIVFAGYADGETPPTLDHAFLVSQLNNTQIVTNRSEDGTAIGDALSLAVEKLNALDARQKEKVRSKIIILLTDGENNAGQLDPIQAAELAETMGIKIYTIGVGTKGQAPMPVEDPFSGRTVMQMVPVSIDEETLTKVASLTGGKYFRATDTDSLEKIYNEIDQLEKSKVEAHHFVDYRELAIQPYNSAGFSVPPVLLIALLLLAARFLLQQTWLREMT
;
A
#
# COMPACT_ATOMS: atom_id res chain seq x y z
N MET A 1 21.29 0.18 -16.80
CA MET A 1 21.69 -1.24 -16.93
C MET A 1 21.22 -1.78 -18.26
N PHE A 2 21.86 -2.85 -18.79
CA PHE A 2 21.39 -3.53 -20.01
C PHE A 2 20.73 -4.86 -19.64
N ALA A 3 19.57 -5.16 -20.22
CA ALA A 3 18.86 -6.41 -19.93
C ALA A 3 19.49 -7.62 -20.64
N SER A 4 20.03 -7.40 -21.84
CA SER A 4 20.51 -8.48 -22.72
C SER A 4 21.90 -8.17 -23.28
N THR A 5 22.94 -8.37 -22.47
CA THR A 5 24.34 -8.08 -22.84
C THR A 5 24.87 -8.94 -23.99
N TRP A 6 24.23 -10.07 -24.28
CA TRP A 6 24.62 -10.98 -25.37
C TRP A 6 24.60 -10.32 -26.76
N TYR A 7 23.71 -9.34 -26.97
CA TYR A 7 23.64 -8.62 -28.25
C TYR A 7 24.89 -7.80 -28.56
N PHE A 8 25.74 -7.49 -27.58
CA PHE A 8 27.04 -6.85 -27.84
C PHE A 8 28.00 -7.74 -28.61
N LEU A 9 27.79 -9.08 -28.68
CA LEU A 9 28.53 -9.95 -29.57
C LEU A 9 28.37 -9.58 -31.06
N LEU A 10 27.24 -8.94 -31.41
CA LEU A 10 27.03 -8.44 -32.79
C LEU A 10 27.98 -7.29 -33.14
N LEU A 11 28.66 -6.64 -32.18
CA LEU A 11 29.70 -5.67 -32.44
C LEU A 11 30.89 -6.30 -33.20
N LEU A 12 31.14 -7.61 -33.08
CA LEU A 12 32.17 -8.30 -33.82
C LEU A 12 31.88 -8.34 -35.33
N LEU A 13 30.62 -8.20 -35.75
CA LEU A 13 30.23 -8.13 -37.14
C LEU A 13 30.42 -6.74 -37.77
N VAL A 14 30.48 -5.69 -36.95
CA VAL A 14 30.59 -4.30 -37.40
C VAL A 14 31.85 -4.06 -38.24
N PRO A 15 33.04 -4.52 -37.85
CA PRO A 15 34.25 -4.35 -38.67
C PRO A 15 34.16 -5.12 -40.02
N LEU A 16 33.50 -6.24 -40.05
CA LEU A 16 33.25 -6.99 -41.30
C LEU A 16 32.33 -6.23 -42.25
N VAL A 17 31.25 -5.64 -41.71
CA VAL A 17 30.36 -4.78 -42.49
C VAL A 17 31.08 -3.50 -42.96
N ALA A 18 31.88 -2.90 -42.10
CA ALA A 18 32.67 -1.71 -42.44
C ALA A 18 33.68 -2.04 -43.56
N TRP A 19 34.39 -3.16 -43.44
CA TRP A 19 35.29 -3.62 -44.49
C TRP A 19 34.57 -3.79 -45.82
N ARG A 20 33.39 -4.43 -45.82
CA ARG A 20 32.60 -4.64 -47.05
C ARG A 20 32.06 -3.32 -47.63
N LEU A 21 31.75 -2.33 -46.81
CA LEU A 21 31.25 -1.02 -47.26
C LEU A 21 32.34 -0.13 -47.82
N PHE A 22 33.53 -0.17 -47.23
CA PHE A 22 34.65 0.71 -47.60
C PHE A 22 35.73 -0.01 -48.44
N ALA A 23 35.64 -1.34 -48.62
CA ALA A 23 36.53 -2.06 -49.48
C ALA A 23 36.42 -1.53 -50.91
N PRO A 24 37.59 -1.38 -51.60
CA PRO A 24 37.58 -0.90 -52.96
C PRO A 24 36.83 -1.91 -53.85
N ARG A 25 35.62 -1.55 -54.24
CA ARG A 25 34.89 -2.33 -55.25
C ARG A 25 35.64 -2.24 -56.54
N ARG A 26 35.83 -3.38 -57.25
CA ARG A 26 36.32 -3.37 -58.61
C ARG A 26 35.34 -2.64 -59.48
N ARG A 27 35.53 -1.29 -59.64
CA ARG A 27 34.76 -0.51 -60.58
C ARG A 27 35.16 -0.89 -61.97
N SER A 28 34.19 -1.02 -62.87
CA SER A 28 34.47 -1.16 -64.29
C SER A 28 35.37 -0.04 -64.76
N ALA A 29 36.59 -0.37 -65.17
CA ALA A 29 37.54 0.68 -65.61
C ALA A 29 37.38 0.87 -67.09
N VAL A 30 37.01 2.07 -67.47
CA VAL A 30 37.06 2.48 -68.92
C VAL A 30 38.47 2.92 -69.22
N ARG A 31 39.10 2.25 -70.18
CA ARG A 31 40.45 2.62 -70.62
C ARG A 31 40.38 3.89 -71.49
N PHE A 32 40.98 4.95 -71.00
CA PHE A 32 41.15 6.19 -71.78
C PHE A 32 42.62 6.33 -72.18
N SER A 33 42.89 6.81 -73.40
CA SER A 33 44.21 7.06 -73.95
C SER A 33 45.03 8.11 -73.25
N SER A 34 44.36 9.05 -72.53
CA SER A 34 45.00 10.10 -71.70
C SER A 34 44.10 10.54 -70.54
N ILE A 35 44.63 10.58 -69.34
CA ILE A 35 43.98 11.05 -68.12
C ILE A 35 44.54 12.36 -67.58
N SER A 36 45.39 13.06 -68.40
CA SER A 36 46.06 14.27 -67.99
C SER A 36 45.07 15.40 -67.64
N LEU A 37 44.01 15.59 -68.41
CA LEU A 37 42.94 16.55 -68.12
C LEU A 37 42.09 16.19 -66.90
N ALA A 38 41.82 14.89 -66.65
CA ALA A 38 41.07 14.46 -65.49
C ALA A 38 41.81 14.64 -64.16
N LYS A 39 43.14 14.62 -64.16
CA LYS A 39 44.00 14.88 -62.98
C LYS A 39 43.95 16.34 -62.49
N GLN A 40 43.56 17.27 -63.35
CA GLN A 40 43.43 18.72 -63.01
C GLN A 40 42.11 19.07 -62.36
N LEU A 41 41.13 18.15 -62.38
CA LEU A 41 39.80 18.38 -61.76
C LEU A 41 39.89 18.24 -60.26
N THR A 42 39.47 19.30 -59.53
CA THR A 42 39.31 19.21 -58.07
C THR A 42 38.13 18.32 -57.69
N PRO A 43 38.27 17.46 -56.67
CA PRO A 43 37.17 16.59 -56.26
C PRO A 43 35.98 17.42 -55.79
N THR A 44 34.84 17.16 -56.37
CA THR A 44 33.58 17.82 -55.97
C THR A 44 33.17 17.48 -54.55
N LEU A 45 32.40 18.35 -53.90
CA LEU A 45 31.82 18.11 -52.58
C LEU A 45 31.12 16.75 -52.47
N ARG A 46 30.44 16.37 -53.54
CA ARG A 46 29.75 15.06 -53.65
C ARG A 46 30.75 13.86 -53.55
N GLN A 47 31.90 13.98 -54.19
CA GLN A 47 32.94 12.91 -54.13
C GLN A 47 33.59 12.88 -52.72
N ARG A 48 33.80 14.03 -52.07
CA ARG A 48 34.29 14.10 -50.71
C ARG A 48 33.33 13.47 -49.69
N MET A 49 32.05 13.55 -49.93
CA MET A 49 31.02 13.01 -49.03
C MET A 49 30.55 11.58 -49.38
N ALA A 50 31.16 10.92 -50.37
CA ALA A 50 30.79 9.60 -50.82
C ALA A 50 30.89 8.49 -49.73
N TRP A 51 31.66 8.75 -48.67
CA TRP A 51 31.81 7.86 -47.52
C TRP A 51 30.62 7.97 -46.53
N LEU A 52 29.84 9.06 -46.57
CA LEU A 52 28.77 9.38 -45.62
C LEU A 52 27.66 8.31 -45.54
N PRO A 53 27.14 7.74 -46.64
CA PRO A 53 26.14 6.68 -46.55
C PRO A 53 26.68 5.41 -45.86
N GLY A 54 27.96 5.09 -46.05
CA GLY A 54 28.64 3.99 -45.35
C GLY A 54 28.71 4.25 -43.85
N ALA A 55 29.11 5.46 -43.46
CA ALA A 55 29.17 5.86 -42.05
C ALA A 55 27.79 5.84 -41.38
N LEU A 56 26.76 6.36 -42.06
CA LEU A 56 25.38 6.30 -41.54
C LEU A 56 24.89 4.86 -41.35
N THR A 57 25.30 3.94 -42.22
CA THR A 57 24.94 2.52 -42.04
C THR A 57 25.58 1.93 -40.80
N ILE A 58 26.84 2.23 -40.55
CA ILE A 58 27.56 1.75 -39.37
C ILE A 58 26.95 2.36 -38.10
N ALA A 59 26.66 3.68 -38.12
CA ALA A 59 26.04 4.35 -36.99
C ALA A 59 24.65 3.76 -36.69
N ALA A 60 23.84 3.49 -37.73
CA ALA A 60 22.55 2.84 -37.57
C ALA A 60 22.65 1.40 -37.02
N ALA A 61 23.64 0.63 -37.49
CA ALA A 61 23.90 -0.72 -36.97
C ALA A 61 24.31 -0.70 -35.49
N LEU A 62 25.17 0.23 -35.08
CA LEU A 62 25.55 0.44 -33.68
C LEU A 62 24.35 0.83 -32.81
N ALA A 63 23.53 1.78 -33.27
CA ALA A 63 22.32 2.16 -32.56
C ALA A 63 21.33 0.99 -32.46
N MET A 64 21.20 0.16 -33.47
CA MET A 64 20.36 -1.03 -33.45
C MET A 64 20.89 -2.08 -32.45
N ILE A 65 22.19 -2.32 -32.38
CA ILE A 65 22.81 -3.24 -31.41
C ILE A 65 22.57 -2.75 -29.98
N VAL A 66 22.73 -1.44 -29.73
CA VAL A 66 22.43 -0.84 -28.42
C VAL A 66 20.94 -0.96 -28.09
N GLY A 67 20.04 -0.75 -29.06
CA GLY A 67 18.60 -0.92 -28.87
C GLY A 67 18.23 -2.38 -28.53
N LEU A 68 18.84 -3.37 -29.23
CA LEU A 68 18.64 -4.79 -28.94
C LEU A 68 19.19 -5.22 -27.57
N ALA A 69 20.25 -4.55 -27.08
CA ALA A 69 20.77 -4.78 -25.73
C ALA A 69 19.83 -4.30 -24.63
N GLN A 70 18.71 -3.64 -24.99
CA GLN A 70 17.66 -3.16 -24.10
C GLN A 70 18.22 -2.34 -22.93
N PRO A 71 18.68 -1.11 -23.15
CA PRO A 71 19.11 -0.23 -22.08
C PRO A 71 17.92 0.06 -21.17
N ARG A 72 18.08 -0.20 -19.87
CA ARG A 72 17.06 -0.01 -18.82
C ARG A 72 17.53 1.03 -17.82
N GLU A 73 16.63 1.95 -17.52
CA GLU A 73 16.78 2.88 -16.41
C GLU A 73 15.95 2.34 -15.25
N GLY A 74 16.60 1.99 -14.14
CA GLY A 74 15.91 1.64 -12.90
C GLY A 74 15.37 2.92 -12.29
N ARG A 75 14.07 3.08 -12.24
CA ARG A 75 13.41 4.04 -11.35
C ARG A 75 13.14 3.30 -10.06
N GLU A 76 13.86 3.62 -9.02
CA GLU A 76 13.43 3.28 -7.67
C GLU A 76 12.13 4.04 -7.39
N GLN A 77 11.02 3.47 -7.77
CA GLN A 77 9.77 3.77 -7.12
C GLN A 77 9.73 2.85 -5.92
N SER A 78 10.03 3.38 -4.76
CA SER A 78 9.58 2.76 -3.53
C SER A 78 8.05 2.97 -3.52
N VAL A 79 7.34 2.14 -4.25
CA VAL A 79 5.96 1.86 -3.96
C VAL A 79 6.06 1.03 -2.70
N THR A 80 5.92 1.68 -1.57
CA THR A 80 5.53 0.99 -0.35
C THR A 80 4.11 0.53 -0.65
N GLU A 81 3.94 -0.60 -1.33
CA GLU A 81 2.71 -1.36 -1.23
C GLU A 81 2.68 -1.82 0.23
N SER A 82 2.17 -0.95 1.06
CA SER A 82 1.70 -1.31 2.37
C SER A 82 0.48 -2.19 2.09
N GLU A 83 0.70 -3.50 2.01
CA GLU A 83 -0.42 -4.45 2.09
C GLU A 83 -1.11 -4.14 3.42
N GLY A 84 -2.21 -3.40 3.34
CA GLY A 84 -2.98 -2.99 4.51
C GLY A 84 -3.51 -4.23 5.24
N ILE A 85 -3.71 -4.09 6.53
CA ILE A 85 -4.41 -5.09 7.34
C ILE A 85 -5.90 -4.71 7.42
N ALA A 86 -6.75 -5.68 7.70
CA ALA A 86 -8.16 -5.41 8.02
C ALA A 86 -8.36 -5.47 9.53
N ILE A 87 -8.92 -4.41 10.07
CA ILE A 87 -9.16 -4.19 11.50
C ILE A 87 -10.65 -4.03 11.71
N GLU A 88 -11.24 -4.82 12.60
CA GLU A 88 -12.60 -4.58 13.08
C GLU A 88 -12.54 -4.08 14.51
N LEU A 89 -12.96 -2.83 14.73
CA LEU A 89 -13.12 -2.26 16.06
C LEU A 89 -14.48 -2.71 16.62
N VAL A 90 -14.46 -3.39 17.76
CA VAL A 90 -15.65 -3.90 18.44
C VAL A 90 -15.76 -3.18 19.77
N VAL A 91 -16.68 -2.23 19.87
CA VAL A 91 -16.78 -1.28 20.97
C VAL A 91 -18.04 -1.50 21.79
N ASP A 92 -17.85 -1.71 23.08
CA ASP A 92 -18.92 -1.80 24.05
C ASP A 92 -19.57 -0.42 24.24
N ARG A 93 -20.90 -0.38 24.21
CA ARG A 93 -21.72 0.81 24.50
C ARG A 93 -22.77 0.57 25.59
N SER A 94 -22.58 -0.48 26.40
CA SER A 94 -23.44 -0.82 27.53
C SER A 94 -23.49 0.27 28.60
N GLY A 95 -24.45 0.19 29.48
CA GLY A 95 -24.68 1.18 30.54
C GLY A 95 -23.46 1.37 31.47
N SER A 96 -22.63 0.35 31.68
CA SER A 96 -21.41 0.40 32.50
C SER A 96 -20.35 1.36 31.94
N MET A 97 -20.36 1.60 30.60
CA MET A 97 -19.47 2.54 29.92
C MET A 97 -19.69 4.02 30.32
N GLN A 98 -20.74 4.34 31.09
CA GLN A 98 -20.97 5.66 31.68
C GLN A 98 -20.04 6.00 32.84
N ALA A 99 -19.25 5.04 33.34
CA ALA A 99 -18.35 5.30 34.48
C ALA A 99 -17.33 6.40 34.14
N LEU A 100 -17.16 7.36 35.08
CA LEU A 100 -16.31 8.55 34.90
C LEU A 100 -14.91 8.33 35.51
N ASP A 101 -14.27 7.25 35.14
CA ASP A 101 -12.95 6.86 35.67
C ASP A 101 -11.78 7.14 34.70
N PHE A 102 -12.06 7.76 33.55
CA PHE A 102 -11.05 8.22 32.58
C PHE A 102 -10.91 9.75 32.59
N GLN A 103 -9.80 10.23 32.02
CA GLN A 103 -9.55 11.66 31.83
C GLN A 103 -9.09 11.94 30.40
N VAL A 104 -9.65 12.97 29.79
CA VAL A 104 -9.21 13.53 28.50
C VAL A 104 -8.98 15.02 28.70
N ASP A 105 -7.79 15.51 28.38
CA ASP A 105 -7.40 16.91 28.54
C ASP A 105 -7.59 17.48 29.97
N GLY A 106 -7.49 16.58 30.97
CA GLY A 106 -7.63 16.93 32.41
C GLY A 106 -9.07 16.94 32.92
N GLU A 107 -10.06 16.66 32.08
CA GLU A 107 -11.47 16.52 32.46
C GLU A 107 -11.83 15.04 32.62
N HIS A 108 -12.65 14.74 33.66
CA HIS A 108 -13.21 13.39 33.81
C HIS A 108 -14.28 13.14 32.75
N VAL A 109 -14.11 12.04 32.02
CA VAL A 109 -15.01 11.63 30.94
C VAL A 109 -15.46 10.19 31.16
N ASP A 110 -16.59 9.83 30.55
CA ASP A 110 -17.01 8.43 30.50
C ASP A 110 -16.06 7.56 29.64
N ARG A 111 -16.09 6.24 29.89
CA ARG A 111 -15.22 5.26 29.22
C ARG A 111 -15.41 5.27 27.70
N LEU A 112 -16.66 5.38 27.23
CA LEU A 112 -16.94 5.42 25.80
C LEU A 112 -16.32 6.67 25.15
N THR A 113 -16.41 7.82 25.79
CA THR A 113 -15.78 9.06 25.31
C THR A 113 -14.26 8.94 25.24
N ALA A 114 -13.62 8.32 26.25
CA ALA A 114 -12.19 8.05 26.23
C ALA A 114 -11.81 7.11 25.05
N ILE A 115 -12.57 6.03 24.84
CA ILE A 115 -12.37 5.12 23.72
C ILE A 115 -12.52 5.84 22.38
N LYS A 116 -13.57 6.65 22.19
CA LYS A 116 -13.76 7.42 20.94
C LYS A 116 -12.58 8.32 20.63
N ASN A 117 -12.04 8.99 21.63
CA ASN A 117 -10.89 9.87 21.47
C ASN A 117 -9.65 9.09 21.01
N VAL A 118 -9.30 8.01 21.70
CA VAL A 118 -8.08 7.25 21.41
C VAL A 118 -8.22 6.40 20.14
N ALA A 119 -9.36 5.72 19.96
CA ALA A 119 -9.62 4.93 18.75
C ALA A 119 -9.72 5.83 17.50
N GLY A 120 -10.31 7.02 17.63
CA GLY A 120 -10.34 8.01 16.54
C GLY A 120 -8.93 8.44 16.13
N LYS A 121 -8.05 8.74 17.11
CA LYS A 121 -6.63 9.04 16.86
C LYS A 121 -5.86 7.85 16.29
N PHE A 122 -6.17 6.63 16.70
CA PHE A 122 -5.57 5.42 16.16
C PHE A 122 -5.89 5.26 14.66
N VAL A 123 -7.12 5.53 14.27
CA VAL A 123 -7.57 5.41 12.87
C VAL A 123 -7.09 6.58 12.01
N ALA A 124 -7.40 7.80 12.41
CA ALA A 124 -7.13 9.01 11.63
C ALA A 124 -5.69 9.55 11.77
N GLY A 125 -4.97 9.13 12.81
CA GLY A 125 -3.70 9.71 13.19
C GLY A 125 -3.85 10.85 14.21
N GLY A 126 -2.82 11.04 15.04
CA GLY A 126 -2.75 12.08 16.06
C GLY A 126 -1.33 12.22 16.58
N ASP A 127 -1.12 13.07 17.60
CA ASP A 127 0.21 13.44 18.07
C ASP A 127 1.16 12.28 18.38
N LYS A 128 0.62 11.18 18.92
CA LYS A 128 1.40 9.98 19.31
C LYS A 128 1.10 8.75 18.44
N LEU A 129 0.04 8.76 17.64
CA LEU A 129 -0.45 7.65 16.82
C LEU A 129 -0.32 8.01 15.33
N LYS A 130 0.29 7.11 14.53
CA LYS A 130 0.61 7.38 13.11
C LYS A 130 -0.60 7.36 12.15
N GLY A 131 -1.76 6.88 12.62
CA GLY A 131 -2.91 6.63 11.76
C GLY A 131 -2.79 5.36 10.91
N ARG A 132 -3.89 4.98 10.28
CA ARG A 132 -4.04 3.70 9.57
C ARG A 132 -4.39 3.88 8.09
N PHE A 133 -3.78 4.85 7.42
CA PHE A 133 -4.14 5.32 6.06
C PHE A 133 -4.27 4.23 4.99
N SER A 134 -3.59 3.08 5.15
CA SER A 134 -3.61 1.98 4.19
C SER A 134 -4.42 0.77 4.68
N ASP A 135 -4.95 0.82 5.90
CA ASP A 135 -5.65 -0.29 6.52
C ASP A 135 -7.16 -0.17 6.33
N LEU A 136 -7.84 -1.28 6.12
CA LEU A 136 -9.29 -1.34 6.13
C LEU A 136 -9.77 -1.39 7.57
N VAL A 137 -10.53 -0.40 8.00
CA VAL A 137 -11.06 -0.35 9.38
C VAL A 137 -12.58 -0.38 9.35
N GLY A 138 -13.18 -1.29 10.13
CA GLY A 138 -14.61 -1.40 10.37
C GLY A 138 -14.96 -1.07 11.81
N LEU A 139 -16.26 -0.87 12.07
CA LEU A 139 -16.80 -0.56 13.38
C LEU A 139 -18.04 -1.41 13.67
N ILE A 140 -17.99 -2.14 14.75
CA ILE A 140 -19.12 -2.81 15.38
C ILE A 140 -19.29 -2.20 16.77
N VAL A 141 -20.53 -1.91 17.12
CA VAL A 141 -20.89 -1.50 18.48
C VAL A 141 -21.81 -2.55 19.08
N PHE A 142 -21.70 -2.77 20.37
CA PHE A 142 -22.56 -3.77 21.02
C PHE A 142 -22.96 -3.35 22.45
N ALA A 143 -24.09 -3.88 22.88
CA ALA A 143 -24.59 -3.85 24.24
C ALA A 143 -25.34 -5.18 24.45
N GLY A 144 -26.65 -5.18 24.66
CA GLY A 144 -27.46 -6.41 24.69
C GLY A 144 -27.51 -7.18 23.37
N TYR A 145 -27.13 -6.54 22.26
CA TYR A 145 -26.94 -7.13 20.92
C TYR A 145 -25.84 -6.39 20.16
N ALA A 146 -25.32 -7.02 19.12
CA ALA A 146 -24.26 -6.45 18.28
C ALA A 146 -24.85 -5.77 17.03
N ASP A 147 -24.33 -4.60 16.67
CA ASP A 147 -24.69 -3.84 15.48
C ASP A 147 -23.45 -3.40 14.68
N GLY A 148 -23.48 -3.63 13.38
CA GLY A 148 -22.40 -3.30 12.48
C GLY A 148 -22.55 -1.91 11.87
N GLU A 149 -22.04 -0.91 12.50
CA GLU A 149 -22.13 0.51 12.11
C GLU A 149 -21.40 0.82 10.80
N THR A 150 -20.21 0.25 10.61
CA THR A 150 -19.39 0.51 9.44
C THR A 150 -18.68 -0.77 9.00
N PRO A 151 -18.84 -1.20 7.74
CA PRO A 151 -18.05 -2.30 7.21
C PRO A 151 -16.58 -1.84 7.05
N PRO A 152 -15.59 -2.78 7.00
CA PRO A 152 -14.21 -2.42 6.77
C PRO A 152 -14.02 -1.54 5.54
N THR A 153 -13.49 -0.33 5.74
CA THR A 153 -13.36 0.72 4.73
C THR A 153 -12.04 1.48 4.86
N LEU A 154 -11.59 2.08 3.76
CA LEU A 154 -10.50 3.07 3.76
C LEU A 154 -11.02 4.50 4.04
N ASP A 155 -12.33 4.71 4.09
CA ASP A 155 -12.92 6.02 4.47
C ASP A 155 -12.92 6.18 5.99
N HIS A 156 -11.74 6.51 6.51
CA HIS A 156 -11.52 6.70 7.94
C HIS A 156 -12.26 7.91 8.50
N ALA A 157 -12.51 8.93 7.68
CA ALA A 157 -13.27 10.12 8.11
C ALA A 157 -14.73 9.74 8.40
N PHE A 158 -15.34 8.93 7.55
CA PHE A 158 -16.67 8.38 7.77
C PHE A 158 -16.71 7.50 9.02
N LEU A 159 -15.76 6.57 9.17
CA LEU A 159 -15.69 5.68 10.34
C LEU A 159 -15.56 6.47 11.64
N VAL A 160 -14.67 7.45 11.72
CA VAL A 160 -14.50 8.31 12.91
C VAL A 160 -15.77 9.11 13.20
N SER A 161 -16.49 9.55 12.16
CA SER A 161 -17.80 10.21 12.35
C SER A 161 -18.82 9.27 12.98
N GLN A 162 -18.90 8.01 12.51
CA GLN A 162 -19.80 7.00 13.09
C GLN A 162 -19.41 6.67 14.54
N LEU A 163 -18.11 6.48 14.80
CA LEU A 163 -17.60 6.25 16.15
C LEU A 163 -17.98 7.41 17.11
N ASN A 164 -17.85 8.65 16.65
CA ASN A 164 -18.23 9.83 17.47
C ASN A 164 -19.74 9.92 17.72
N ASN A 165 -20.56 9.44 16.78
CA ASN A 165 -22.02 9.41 16.90
C ASN A 165 -22.53 8.26 17.80
N THR A 166 -21.71 7.25 18.09
CA THR A 166 -22.08 6.15 18.99
C THR A 166 -22.47 6.70 20.36
N GLN A 167 -23.57 6.25 20.91
CA GLN A 167 -24.09 6.65 22.22
C GLN A 167 -24.23 5.44 23.13
N ILE A 168 -24.05 5.67 24.43
CA ILE A 168 -24.30 4.67 25.45
C ILE A 168 -25.78 4.34 25.47
N VAL A 169 -26.12 3.06 25.64
CA VAL A 169 -27.49 2.61 25.74
C VAL A 169 -28.14 3.14 27.00
N THR A 170 -29.30 3.80 26.85
CA THR A 170 -30.10 4.31 27.96
C THR A 170 -31.33 3.45 28.23
N ASN A 171 -31.74 2.66 27.26
CA ASN A 171 -32.90 1.76 27.38
C ASN A 171 -32.50 0.43 28.02
N ARG A 172 -33.06 0.10 29.17
CA ARG A 172 -32.78 -1.13 29.90
C ARG A 172 -33.04 -2.41 29.09
N SER A 173 -33.94 -2.38 28.11
CA SER A 173 -34.25 -3.55 27.28
C SER A 173 -33.15 -3.84 26.24
N GLU A 174 -32.29 -2.88 25.96
CA GLU A 174 -31.17 -2.96 25.02
C GLU A 174 -29.83 -3.07 25.74
N ASP A 175 -29.83 -2.85 27.07
CA ASP A 175 -28.64 -2.92 27.90
C ASP A 175 -28.20 -4.37 28.11
N GLY A 176 -26.92 -4.55 28.31
CA GLY A 176 -26.25 -5.85 28.43
C GLY A 176 -24.92 -5.84 27.69
N THR A 177 -24.25 -6.98 27.67
CA THR A 177 -22.89 -7.11 27.11
C THR A 177 -22.80 -8.43 26.33
N ALA A 178 -23.12 -8.39 25.02
CA ALA A 178 -23.16 -9.53 24.12
C ALA A 178 -21.82 -9.70 23.37
N ILE A 179 -20.74 -10.04 24.08
CA ILE A 179 -19.39 -10.16 23.55
C ILE A 179 -19.29 -11.24 22.46
N GLY A 180 -19.89 -12.42 22.70
CA GLY A 180 -19.82 -13.53 21.75
C GLY A 180 -20.46 -13.21 20.40
N ASP A 181 -21.65 -12.59 20.43
CA ASP A 181 -22.35 -12.17 19.21
C ASP A 181 -21.56 -11.08 18.46
N ALA A 182 -20.97 -10.12 19.19
CA ALA A 182 -20.16 -9.05 18.60
C ALA A 182 -18.89 -9.58 17.92
N LEU A 183 -18.19 -10.51 18.55
CA LEU A 183 -17.02 -11.18 17.96
C LEU A 183 -17.41 -12.01 16.73
N SER A 184 -18.53 -12.73 16.78
CA SER A 184 -19.01 -13.53 15.66
C SER A 184 -19.36 -12.66 14.46
N LEU A 185 -20.03 -11.52 14.67
CA LEU A 185 -20.32 -10.55 13.63
C LEU A 185 -19.04 -9.94 13.02
N ALA A 186 -18.02 -9.67 13.84
CA ALA A 186 -16.72 -9.18 13.38
C ALA A 186 -16.01 -10.21 12.50
N VAL A 187 -16.03 -11.48 12.90
CA VAL A 187 -15.46 -12.59 12.11
C VAL A 187 -16.18 -12.72 10.76
N GLU A 188 -17.50 -12.64 10.74
CA GLU A 188 -18.31 -12.70 9.51
C GLU A 188 -17.92 -11.55 8.55
N LYS A 189 -17.86 -10.31 9.04
CA LYS A 189 -17.49 -9.14 8.23
C LYS A 189 -16.08 -9.23 7.66
N LEU A 190 -15.10 -9.62 8.47
CA LEU A 190 -13.71 -9.80 8.02
C LEU A 190 -13.56 -10.98 7.05
N ASN A 191 -14.32 -12.05 7.23
CA ASN A 191 -14.32 -13.18 6.30
C ASN A 191 -14.96 -12.83 4.95
N ALA A 192 -15.98 -11.99 4.95
CA ALA A 192 -16.65 -11.52 3.73
C ALA A 192 -15.74 -10.68 2.81
N LEU A 193 -14.65 -10.10 3.34
CA LEU A 193 -13.66 -9.37 2.54
C LEU A 193 -12.96 -10.28 1.52
N ASP A 194 -12.63 -11.53 1.87
CA ASP A 194 -11.95 -12.46 0.96
C ASP A 194 -12.76 -12.77 -0.30
N ALA A 195 -14.10 -12.74 -0.18
CA ALA A 195 -15.00 -12.96 -1.31
C ALA A 195 -15.13 -11.74 -2.25
N ARG A 196 -14.84 -10.53 -1.74
CA ARG A 196 -15.05 -9.26 -2.45
C ARG A 196 -13.78 -8.66 -3.04
N GLN A 197 -12.61 -8.92 -2.45
CA GLN A 197 -11.34 -8.36 -2.90
C GLN A 197 -10.52 -9.41 -3.65
N LYS A 198 -10.00 -9.04 -4.85
CA LYS A 198 -9.10 -9.88 -5.64
C LYS A 198 -7.71 -10.03 -5.00
N GLU A 199 -7.32 -9.07 -4.17
CA GLU A 199 -6.08 -9.08 -3.40
C GLU A 199 -6.43 -9.46 -1.96
N LYS A 200 -5.86 -10.57 -1.49
CA LYS A 200 -6.06 -11.04 -0.12
C LYS A 200 -5.45 -10.03 0.86
N VAL A 201 -6.26 -9.57 1.80
CA VAL A 201 -5.77 -8.81 2.96
C VAL A 201 -4.79 -9.70 3.73
N ARG A 202 -3.60 -9.19 4.03
CA ARG A 202 -2.50 -10.00 4.60
C ARG A 202 -2.75 -10.45 6.04
N SER A 203 -3.40 -9.62 6.84
CA SER A 203 -3.73 -9.93 8.23
C SER A 203 -5.10 -9.35 8.57
N LYS A 204 -5.86 -10.08 9.36
CA LYS A 204 -7.18 -9.69 9.85
C LYS A 204 -7.15 -9.71 11.37
N ILE A 205 -7.53 -8.61 11.98
CA ILE A 205 -7.55 -8.47 13.42
C ILE A 205 -8.87 -7.89 13.92
N ILE A 206 -9.26 -8.30 15.10
CA ILE A 206 -10.37 -7.73 15.86
C ILE A 206 -9.77 -7.06 17.09
N ILE A 207 -10.21 -5.84 17.40
CA ILE A 207 -9.87 -5.13 18.64
C ILE A 207 -11.17 -4.96 19.42
N LEU A 208 -11.34 -5.78 20.45
CA LEU A 208 -12.50 -5.74 21.35
C LEU A 208 -12.20 -4.82 22.53
N LEU A 209 -13.10 -3.86 22.76
CA LEU A 209 -13.05 -2.95 23.91
C LEU A 209 -14.32 -3.14 24.74
N THR A 210 -14.18 -3.58 25.97
CA THR A 210 -15.29 -3.81 26.92
C THR A 210 -14.86 -3.57 28.35
N ASP A 211 -15.80 -3.24 29.21
CA ASP A 211 -15.59 -3.08 30.64
C ASP A 211 -16.38 -4.12 31.48
N GLY A 212 -17.09 -5.02 30.83
CA GLY A 212 -18.01 -5.94 31.46
C GLY A 212 -17.72 -7.43 31.28
N GLU A 213 -18.63 -8.22 31.82
CA GLU A 213 -18.74 -9.66 31.64
C GLU A 213 -19.77 -9.96 30.57
N ASN A 214 -19.60 -11.06 29.84
CA ASN A 214 -20.62 -11.49 28.87
C ASN A 214 -21.90 -11.92 29.59
N ASN A 215 -22.97 -11.16 29.47
CA ASN A 215 -24.24 -11.40 30.17
C ASN A 215 -25.46 -11.37 29.24
N ALA A 216 -25.23 -11.16 27.94
CA ALA A 216 -26.26 -11.10 26.90
C ALA A 216 -25.78 -11.81 25.62
N GLY A 217 -26.67 -11.93 24.62
CA GLY A 217 -26.36 -12.59 23.36
C GLY A 217 -26.65 -14.08 23.37
N GLN A 218 -26.40 -14.73 22.23
CA GLN A 218 -26.67 -16.18 22.03
C GLN A 218 -25.38 -16.99 21.99
N LEU A 219 -24.26 -16.40 21.59
CA LEU A 219 -22.97 -17.06 21.43
C LEU A 219 -22.06 -16.81 22.63
N ASP A 220 -21.36 -17.88 23.03
CA ASP A 220 -20.30 -17.78 24.03
C ASP A 220 -19.05 -17.10 23.41
N PRO A 221 -18.37 -16.16 24.11
CA PRO A 221 -17.16 -15.51 23.61
C PRO A 221 -16.04 -16.47 23.20
N ILE A 222 -15.92 -17.63 23.88
CA ILE A 222 -14.89 -18.62 23.55
C ILE A 222 -15.23 -19.33 22.24
N GLN A 223 -16.50 -19.65 21.99
CA GLN A 223 -16.94 -20.24 20.72
C GLN A 223 -16.70 -19.27 19.54
N ALA A 224 -16.94 -17.98 19.75
CA ALA A 224 -16.63 -16.96 18.76
C ALA A 224 -15.10 -16.84 18.50
N ALA A 225 -14.28 -17.00 19.54
CA ALA A 225 -12.83 -17.02 19.41
C ALA A 225 -12.32 -18.26 18.65
N GLU A 226 -12.88 -19.45 18.89
CA GLU A 226 -12.57 -20.67 18.13
C GLU A 226 -12.92 -20.53 16.64
N LEU A 227 -14.02 -19.84 16.33
CA LEU A 227 -14.37 -19.51 14.95
C LEU A 227 -13.33 -18.55 14.33
N ALA A 228 -12.93 -17.52 15.06
CA ALA A 228 -11.89 -16.58 14.63
C ALA A 228 -10.55 -17.26 14.37
N GLU A 229 -10.11 -18.17 15.25
CA GLU A 229 -8.91 -18.98 15.09
C GLU A 229 -8.96 -19.80 13.79
N THR A 230 -10.07 -20.49 13.55
CA THR A 230 -10.29 -21.30 12.33
C THR A 230 -10.17 -20.46 11.05
N MET A 231 -10.59 -19.19 11.10
CA MET A 231 -10.52 -18.23 9.98
C MET A 231 -9.16 -17.47 9.93
N GLY A 232 -8.24 -17.74 10.84
CA GLY A 232 -6.95 -17.05 10.93
C GLY A 232 -7.04 -15.59 11.34
N ILE A 233 -8.11 -15.22 12.06
CA ILE A 233 -8.37 -13.86 12.55
C ILE A 233 -7.88 -13.78 14.00
N LYS A 234 -7.02 -12.78 14.31
CA LYS A 234 -6.54 -12.55 15.67
C LYS A 234 -7.47 -11.61 16.43
N ILE A 235 -7.65 -11.87 17.71
CA ILE A 235 -8.45 -11.03 18.60
C ILE A 235 -7.55 -10.40 19.66
N TYR A 236 -7.48 -9.08 19.70
CA TYR A 236 -6.93 -8.30 20.80
C TYR A 236 -8.06 -7.86 21.69
N THR A 237 -7.97 -8.15 22.98
CA THR A 237 -9.00 -7.77 23.94
C THR A 237 -8.49 -6.71 24.89
N ILE A 238 -9.24 -5.63 25.07
CA ILE A 238 -8.90 -4.50 25.92
C ILE A 238 -9.99 -4.37 26.99
N GLY A 239 -9.67 -4.73 28.24
CA GLY A 239 -10.52 -4.45 29.37
C GLY A 239 -10.36 -3.00 29.79
N VAL A 240 -11.46 -2.23 29.78
CA VAL A 240 -11.47 -0.77 30.01
C VAL A 240 -12.04 -0.48 31.38
N GLY A 241 -11.28 0.19 32.25
CA GLY A 241 -11.74 0.60 33.56
C GLY A 241 -10.74 0.40 34.69
N THR A 242 -10.93 1.14 35.77
CA THR A 242 -10.12 1.04 36.99
C THR A 242 -10.41 -0.24 37.77
N LYS A 243 -9.51 -0.61 38.69
CA LYS A 243 -9.77 -1.73 39.61
C LYS A 243 -10.54 -1.22 40.84
N GLY A 244 -11.57 -1.97 41.22
CA GLY A 244 -12.31 -1.72 42.46
C GLY A 244 -13.64 -1.00 42.22
N GLN A 245 -13.73 0.27 42.45
CA GLN A 245 -14.96 1.05 42.30
C GLN A 245 -14.73 2.25 41.39
N ALA A 246 -15.73 2.55 40.55
CA ALA A 246 -15.75 3.70 39.67
C ALA A 246 -16.98 4.62 39.95
N PRO A 247 -16.81 5.93 39.83
CA PRO A 247 -17.92 6.87 39.95
C PRO A 247 -18.82 6.75 38.70
N MET A 248 -20.11 6.47 38.94
CA MET A 248 -21.09 6.26 37.87
C MET A 248 -22.30 7.18 38.12
N PRO A 249 -22.81 7.88 37.10
CA PRO A 249 -24.03 8.63 37.20
C PRO A 249 -25.25 7.70 37.27
N VAL A 250 -25.98 7.70 38.38
CA VAL A 250 -27.15 6.87 38.60
C VAL A 250 -28.36 7.77 38.86
N GLU A 251 -29.48 7.48 38.23
CA GLU A 251 -30.74 8.18 38.50
C GLU A 251 -31.33 7.68 39.80
N ASP A 252 -31.49 8.60 40.78
CA ASP A 252 -32.15 8.30 42.04
C ASP A 252 -33.67 8.03 41.81
N PRO A 253 -34.15 6.83 42.12
CA PRO A 253 -35.52 6.43 41.86
C PRO A 253 -36.58 7.30 42.57
N PHE A 254 -36.20 8.00 43.64
CA PHE A 254 -37.13 8.84 44.44
C PHE A 254 -37.17 10.28 43.98
N SER A 255 -36.00 10.83 43.59
CA SER A 255 -35.90 12.24 43.24
C SER A 255 -35.86 12.50 41.73
N GLY A 256 -35.62 11.48 40.91
CA GLY A 256 -35.38 11.59 39.47
C GLY A 256 -34.13 12.42 39.13
N ARG A 257 -33.24 12.62 40.09
CA ARG A 257 -32.00 13.39 39.90
C ARG A 257 -30.83 12.42 39.69
N THR A 258 -29.92 12.76 38.78
CA THR A 258 -28.68 12.02 38.61
C THR A 258 -27.78 12.32 39.80
N VAL A 259 -27.36 11.27 40.51
CA VAL A 259 -26.39 11.30 41.61
C VAL A 259 -25.17 10.44 41.24
N MET A 260 -23.99 10.87 41.68
CA MET A 260 -22.78 10.10 41.51
C MET A 260 -22.68 9.01 42.58
N GLN A 261 -22.62 7.74 42.15
CA GLN A 261 -22.51 6.60 43.03
C GLN A 261 -21.22 5.82 42.68
N MET A 262 -20.49 5.36 43.73
CA MET A 262 -19.37 4.47 43.54
C MET A 262 -19.87 3.03 43.32
N VAL A 263 -19.69 2.51 42.10
CA VAL A 263 -20.17 1.19 41.69
C VAL A 263 -18.96 0.27 41.55
N PRO A 264 -19.02 -1.00 42.05
CA PRO A 264 -17.94 -1.98 41.86
C PRO A 264 -17.77 -2.28 40.36
N VAL A 265 -16.51 -2.31 39.91
CA VAL A 265 -16.15 -2.67 38.52
C VAL A 265 -15.77 -4.14 38.49
N SER A 266 -16.46 -4.92 37.69
CA SER A 266 -16.16 -6.34 37.44
C SER A 266 -15.84 -6.51 35.95
N ILE A 267 -14.61 -6.91 35.64
CA ILE A 267 -14.19 -7.25 34.28
C ILE A 267 -13.77 -8.72 34.31
N ASP A 268 -14.31 -9.53 33.41
CA ASP A 268 -13.91 -10.93 33.26
C ASP A 268 -12.57 -11.04 32.50
N GLU A 269 -11.48 -10.74 33.22
CA GLU A 269 -10.13 -10.81 32.66
C GLU A 269 -9.77 -12.23 32.20
N GLU A 270 -10.35 -13.27 32.83
CA GLU A 270 -10.05 -14.66 32.50
C GLU A 270 -10.61 -15.01 31.10
N THR A 271 -11.88 -14.74 30.87
CA THR A 271 -12.50 -14.97 29.56
C THR A 271 -11.87 -14.14 28.47
N LEU A 272 -11.61 -12.84 28.73
CA LEU A 272 -10.96 -11.96 27.74
C LEU A 272 -9.54 -12.41 27.39
N THR A 273 -8.76 -12.87 28.40
CA THR A 273 -7.42 -13.43 28.18
C THR A 273 -7.47 -14.71 27.36
N LYS A 274 -8.45 -15.59 27.64
CA LYS A 274 -8.62 -16.84 26.92
C LYS A 274 -9.02 -16.61 25.46
N VAL A 275 -9.96 -15.71 25.21
CA VAL A 275 -10.36 -15.29 23.85
C VAL A 275 -9.17 -14.77 23.04
N ALA A 276 -8.36 -13.89 23.62
CA ALA A 276 -7.18 -13.37 22.95
C ALA A 276 -6.13 -14.46 22.69
N SER A 277 -5.82 -15.30 23.69
CA SER A 277 -4.78 -16.32 23.59
C SER A 277 -5.09 -17.41 22.58
N LEU A 278 -6.36 -17.85 22.46
CA LEU A 278 -6.81 -18.83 21.47
C LEU A 278 -6.50 -18.38 20.04
N THR A 279 -6.67 -17.11 19.76
CA THR A 279 -6.48 -16.56 18.40
C THR A 279 -5.05 -16.06 18.11
N GLY A 280 -4.14 -16.20 19.08
CA GLY A 280 -2.77 -15.69 18.99
C GLY A 280 -2.67 -14.16 19.14
N GLY A 281 -3.70 -13.52 19.68
CA GLY A 281 -3.70 -12.14 20.13
C GLY A 281 -3.23 -11.97 21.58
N LYS A 282 -3.57 -10.84 22.18
CA LYS A 282 -3.16 -10.49 23.55
C LYS A 282 -4.26 -9.73 24.28
N TYR A 283 -4.41 -10.02 25.59
CA TYR A 283 -5.24 -9.23 26.49
C TYR A 283 -4.47 -8.04 27.04
N PHE A 284 -5.12 -6.89 27.12
CA PHE A 284 -4.62 -5.68 27.75
C PHE A 284 -5.64 -5.13 28.73
N ARG A 285 -5.16 -4.34 29.70
CA ARG A 285 -6.02 -3.58 30.58
C ARG A 285 -5.70 -2.10 30.49
N ALA A 286 -6.69 -1.29 30.16
CA ALA A 286 -6.63 0.15 30.14
C ALA A 286 -7.29 0.72 31.39
N THR A 287 -6.54 1.42 32.22
CA THR A 287 -7.01 2.07 33.45
C THR A 287 -7.12 3.59 33.30
N ASP A 288 -6.55 4.13 32.26
CA ASP A 288 -6.51 5.55 31.94
C ASP A 288 -6.29 5.76 30.41
N THR A 289 -6.45 6.98 29.94
CA THR A 289 -6.32 7.32 28.51
C THR A 289 -4.89 7.08 27.98
N ASP A 290 -3.87 7.37 28.79
CA ASP A 290 -2.48 7.16 28.39
C ASP A 290 -2.13 5.65 28.21
N SER A 291 -2.69 4.79 29.10
CA SER A 291 -2.54 3.34 28.95
C SER A 291 -3.24 2.83 27.69
N LEU A 292 -4.41 3.36 27.37
CA LEU A 292 -5.13 3.01 26.15
C LEU A 292 -4.33 3.40 24.89
N GLU A 293 -3.73 4.60 24.84
CA GLU A 293 -2.84 5.01 23.74
C GLU A 293 -1.63 4.09 23.60
N LYS A 294 -1.00 3.68 24.69
CA LYS A 294 0.14 2.75 24.69
C LYS A 294 -0.26 1.37 24.16
N ILE A 295 -1.43 0.88 24.54
CA ILE A 295 -1.97 -0.41 24.06
C ILE A 295 -2.16 -0.37 22.54
N TYR A 296 -2.77 0.68 22.00
CA TYR A 296 -2.94 0.81 20.56
C TYR A 296 -1.58 0.90 19.82
N ASN A 297 -0.59 1.58 20.38
CA ASN A 297 0.77 1.60 19.84
C ASN A 297 1.43 0.21 19.88
N GLU A 298 1.23 -0.59 20.94
CA GLU A 298 1.75 -1.95 21.04
C GLU A 298 1.10 -2.87 19.98
N ILE A 299 -0.21 -2.79 19.81
CA ILE A 299 -0.93 -3.53 18.75
C ILE A 299 -0.39 -3.14 17.36
N ASP A 300 -0.15 -1.84 17.12
CA ASP A 300 0.45 -1.33 15.89
C ASP A 300 1.81 -1.98 15.62
N GLN A 301 2.68 -2.06 16.62
CA GLN A 301 4.00 -2.67 16.50
C GLN A 301 3.92 -4.18 16.25
N LEU A 302 3.02 -4.90 16.95
CA LEU A 302 2.85 -6.34 16.82
C LEU A 302 2.39 -6.73 15.41
N GLU A 303 1.54 -5.95 14.78
CA GLU A 303 1.02 -6.25 13.45
C GLU A 303 1.89 -5.70 12.32
N LYS A 304 2.58 -4.57 12.50
CA LYS A 304 3.51 -4.00 11.50
C LYS A 304 4.81 -4.79 11.35
N SER A 305 5.29 -5.48 12.39
CA SER A 305 6.53 -6.27 12.33
C SER A 305 6.47 -7.42 11.32
N LYS A 306 5.30 -7.74 10.78
CA LYS A 306 5.09 -8.80 9.78
C LYS A 306 5.01 -8.28 8.33
N VAL A 307 5.02 -6.96 8.11
CA VAL A 307 4.98 -6.36 6.78
C VAL A 307 6.41 -6.24 6.25
N GLU A 308 6.83 -7.19 5.40
CA GLU A 308 8.06 -7.07 4.64
C GLU A 308 7.87 -6.04 3.53
N ALA A 309 8.75 -5.04 3.49
CA ALA A 309 8.76 -4.07 2.39
C ALA A 309 9.28 -4.77 1.12
N HIS A 310 8.41 -5.05 0.18
CA HIS A 310 8.82 -5.47 -1.15
C HIS A 310 9.25 -4.23 -1.95
N HIS A 311 10.55 -4.12 -2.23
CA HIS A 311 11.07 -3.14 -3.15
C HIS A 311 10.84 -3.63 -4.58
N PHE A 312 9.89 -3.04 -5.27
CA PHE A 312 9.76 -3.21 -6.71
C PHE A 312 10.60 -2.15 -7.43
N VAL A 313 11.52 -2.61 -8.27
CA VAL A 313 12.24 -1.74 -9.18
C VAL A 313 11.52 -1.79 -10.52
N ASP A 314 10.81 -0.73 -10.87
CA ASP A 314 10.22 -0.59 -12.20
C ASP A 314 11.32 -0.22 -13.21
N TYR A 315 11.46 -1.02 -14.26
CA TYR A 315 12.47 -0.84 -15.29
C TYR A 315 11.86 -0.20 -16.54
N ARG A 316 12.24 1.03 -16.80
CA ARG A 316 11.88 1.71 -18.05
C ARG A 316 12.80 1.29 -19.19
N GLU A 317 12.23 0.80 -20.30
CA GLU A 317 12.99 0.40 -21.47
C GLU A 317 13.29 1.60 -22.39
N LEU A 318 14.54 2.07 -22.41
CA LEU A 318 14.98 3.19 -23.23
C LEU A 318 15.14 2.84 -24.72
N ALA A 319 15.01 1.57 -25.08
CA ALA A 319 14.99 1.16 -26.48
C ALA A 319 13.75 1.68 -27.21
N ILE A 320 12.59 1.73 -26.54
CA ILE A 320 11.28 2.07 -27.10
C ILE A 320 10.74 3.40 -26.53
N GLN A 321 11.13 3.74 -25.27
CA GLN A 321 10.65 4.95 -24.60
C GLN A 321 11.68 6.08 -24.64
N PRO A 322 11.25 7.37 -24.76
CA PRO A 322 12.17 8.50 -24.74
C PRO A 322 12.79 8.68 -23.36
N TYR A 323 14.07 9.04 -23.31
CA TYR A 323 14.73 9.45 -22.09
C TYR A 323 14.49 10.92 -21.82
N ASN A 324 13.87 11.24 -20.68
CA ASN A 324 13.59 12.61 -20.26
C ASN A 324 14.44 12.96 -19.04
N SER A 325 15.37 13.91 -19.21
CA SER A 325 16.18 14.44 -18.10
C SER A 325 16.27 15.96 -18.21
N ALA A 326 16.00 16.66 -17.13
CA ALA A 326 16.22 18.12 -16.98
C ALA A 326 15.70 18.99 -18.15
N GLY A 327 14.53 18.67 -18.70
CA GLY A 327 13.92 19.44 -19.81
C GLY A 327 14.40 19.04 -21.21
N PHE A 328 15.24 18.04 -21.35
CA PHE A 328 15.69 17.48 -22.64
C PHE A 328 15.09 16.07 -22.83
N SER A 329 14.41 15.84 -23.96
CA SER A 329 13.92 14.52 -24.34
C SER A 329 14.78 13.92 -25.44
N VAL A 330 15.48 12.82 -25.14
CA VAL A 330 16.22 12.05 -26.15
C VAL A 330 15.27 11.01 -26.74
N PRO A 331 15.14 10.93 -28.09
CA PRO A 331 14.26 9.95 -28.70
C PRO A 331 14.73 8.51 -28.43
N PRO A 332 13.83 7.52 -28.53
CA PRO A 332 14.17 6.11 -28.34
C PRO A 332 15.32 5.67 -29.24
N VAL A 333 16.21 4.82 -28.74
CA VAL A 333 17.40 4.37 -29.48
C VAL A 333 17.04 3.73 -30.83
N LEU A 334 15.95 2.96 -30.89
CA LEU A 334 15.47 2.36 -32.13
C LEU A 334 14.96 3.41 -33.14
N LEU A 335 14.39 4.52 -32.67
CA LEU A 335 13.96 5.62 -33.54
C LEU A 335 15.18 6.32 -34.14
N ILE A 336 16.26 6.50 -33.37
CA ILE A 336 17.53 7.05 -33.87
C ILE A 336 18.09 6.17 -34.98
N ALA A 337 18.11 4.85 -34.79
CA ALA A 337 18.55 3.91 -35.81
C ALA A 337 17.71 4.01 -37.11
N LEU A 338 16.42 4.12 -36.97
CA LEU A 338 15.48 4.28 -38.11
C LEU A 338 15.73 5.59 -38.87
N LEU A 339 15.90 6.72 -38.14
CA LEU A 339 16.20 8.02 -38.73
C LEU A 339 17.54 8.03 -39.48
N LEU A 340 18.56 7.37 -38.95
CA LEU A 340 19.86 7.23 -39.62
C LEU A 340 19.75 6.41 -40.94
N LEU A 341 18.96 5.33 -40.94
CA LEU A 341 18.66 4.55 -42.16
C LEU A 341 17.87 5.34 -43.17
N ALA A 342 16.87 6.11 -42.75
CA ALA A 342 16.08 6.99 -43.61
C ALA A 342 16.96 8.10 -44.22
N ALA A 343 17.80 8.73 -43.42
CA ALA A 343 18.76 9.75 -43.89
C ALA A 343 19.72 9.14 -44.92
N ARG A 344 20.26 7.96 -44.68
CA ARG A 344 21.08 7.23 -45.67
C ARG A 344 20.32 7.01 -46.96
N PHE A 345 19.09 6.49 -46.88
CA PHE A 345 18.28 6.21 -48.06
C PHE A 345 18.01 7.47 -48.86
N LEU A 346 17.59 8.55 -48.24
CA LEU A 346 17.39 9.84 -48.86
C LEU A 346 18.64 10.39 -49.53
N LEU A 347 19.78 10.35 -48.87
CA LEU A 347 21.05 10.81 -49.42
C LEU A 347 21.47 10.00 -50.67
N GLN A 348 21.25 8.67 -50.66
CA GLN A 348 21.57 7.79 -51.79
C GLN A 348 20.63 8.03 -52.98
N GLN A 349 19.35 8.32 -52.73
CA GLN A 349 18.35 8.51 -53.82
C GLN A 349 18.40 9.92 -54.40
N THR A 350 18.77 10.93 -53.62
CA THR A 350 18.76 12.33 -54.04
C THR A 350 20.15 12.83 -54.46
N TRP A 351 21.01 13.09 -53.48
CA TRP A 351 22.25 13.84 -53.70
C TRP A 351 23.47 12.97 -54.06
N LEU A 352 23.54 11.74 -53.54
CA LEU A 352 24.64 10.79 -53.76
C LEU A 352 24.28 9.67 -54.71
N ARG A 353 23.24 9.89 -55.56
CA ARG A 353 22.81 8.87 -56.53
C ARG A 353 23.97 8.55 -57.48
N GLU A 354 24.52 7.30 -57.41
CA GLU A 354 25.46 6.80 -58.41
C GLU A 354 24.72 6.57 -59.69
N MET A 355 25.22 7.20 -60.80
CA MET A 355 24.76 6.79 -62.12
C MET A 355 25.41 5.43 -62.39
N THR A 356 24.61 4.38 -62.39
CA THR A 356 25.03 3.04 -62.81
C THR A 356 25.22 2.99 -64.31
#